data_4c310bb521dd5e8ee477f37032548294
#
_entry.id   4c310bb521dd5e8ee477f37032548294
#
_cell.length_a   1.000
_cell.length_b   1.000
_cell.length_c   1.000
_cell.angle_alpha   90.00
_cell.angle_beta   90.00
_cell.angle_gamma   90.00
#
_symmetry.space_group_name_H-M   'P 1'
#
loop_
_entity.id
_entity.type
_entity.pdbx_description
1 polymer ?
#
loop_
_entity_poly.entity_id
_entity_poly.type
_entity_poly.pdbx_seq_one_letter_code
_entity_poly.pdbx_strand_id
1 'polypeptide(L)'
;MQPSSWMNADLHCHSCVSDGTLTPEALAQRAKERGVELWALTDHDEIGGQQRAQEAALALGLAYLTGTEISVSFCGQTVHIVGLGFDADNAALAQGLAATRGGRRERAMEMAESLAQAGIRGSFEGALKYVGNPELISRTHFARYLVETGACADTSEVFRRFLTEGKPGFVPHRWASLRDAVRWIDDAGGMAVIAHPARYRFTANEEHALFSEFKAHGGRGVEVVTGSHSAAEALRYAEVAQEYGLAASRGSDFHSPDESHTD
;
A
#
# COMPACT_ATOMS: atom_id res chain seq x y z
N MET A 1 -22.54 -20.05 24.06
CA MET A 1 -22.01 -18.90 23.30
C MET A 1 -21.76 -19.39 21.90
N GLN A 2 -22.47 -18.89 20.91
CA GLN A 2 -22.10 -19.13 19.52
C GLN A 2 -20.74 -18.44 19.28
N PRO A 3 -19.80 -19.04 18.53
CA PRO A 3 -18.60 -18.35 18.15
C PRO A 3 -19.03 -17.09 17.39
N SER A 4 -18.54 -15.93 17.83
CA SER A 4 -18.67 -14.71 17.05
C SER A 4 -18.14 -15.02 15.65
N SER A 5 -19.00 -14.96 14.64
CA SER A 5 -18.56 -15.10 13.25
C SER A 5 -17.61 -13.93 12.98
N TRP A 6 -16.33 -14.22 12.86
CA TRP A 6 -15.36 -13.22 12.45
C TRP A 6 -15.72 -12.78 11.03
N MET A 7 -15.96 -11.49 10.85
CA MET A 7 -16.20 -10.94 9.52
C MET A 7 -14.96 -11.16 8.65
N ASN A 8 -15.13 -11.77 7.49
CA ASN A 8 -14.04 -11.92 6.52
C ASN A 8 -13.84 -10.56 5.83
N ALA A 9 -12.84 -9.82 6.26
CA ALA A 9 -12.52 -8.51 5.70
C ALA A 9 -11.25 -8.56 4.87
N ASP A 10 -11.22 -7.77 3.79
CA ASP A 10 -10.00 -7.39 3.07
C ASP A 10 -9.96 -5.86 2.97
N LEU A 11 -9.13 -5.25 3.79
CA LEU A 11 -9.06 -3.81 3.98
C LEU A 11 -7.78 -3.19 3.37
N HIS A 12 -7.07 -3.97 2.53
CA HIS A 12 -5.85 -3.52 1.86
C HIS A 12 -5.62 -4.29 0.56
N CYS A 13 -5.88 -3.64 -0.56
CA CYS A 13 -5.58 -4.16 -1.89
C CYS A 13 -5.45 -3.03 -2.91
N HIS A 14 -4.82 -3.32 -4.06
CA HIS A 14 -4.45 -2.33 -5.08
C HIS A 14 -5.05 -2.66 -6.43
N SER A 15 -5.56 -1.61 -7.11
CA SER A 15 -6.06 -1.69 -8.47
C SER A 15 -5.08 -1.13 -9.49
N CYS A 16 -5.44 -1.22 -10.78
CA CYS A 16 -4.69 -0.56 -11.86
C CYS A 16 -4.77 0.97 -11.82
N VAL A 17 -5.48 1.55 -10.87
CA VAL A 17 -5.45 3.00 -10.62
C VAL A 17 -4.12 3.39 -10.00
N SER A 18 -3.51 2.53 -9.18
CA SER A 18 -2.12 2.71 -8.72
C SER A 18 -1.17 1.71 -9.37
N ASP A 19 -0.88 0.60 -8.74
CA ASP A 19 0.10 -0.38 -9.21
C ASP A 19 -0.36 -1.85 -9.13
N GLY A 20 -1.64 -2.07 -8.88
CA GLY A 20 -2.27 -3.36 -9.13
C GLY A 20 -2.48 -3.63 -10.62
N THR A 21 -2.94 -4.84 -10.97
CA THR A 21 -3.19 -5.23 -12.36
C THR A 21 -4.67 -5.32 -12.71
N LEU A 22 -5.54 -5.44 -11.72
CA LEU A 22 -6.98 -5.55 -11.91
C LEU A 22 -7.67 -4.19 -11.80
N THR A 23 -8.78 -4.02 -12.51
CA THR A 23 -9.63 -2.83 -12.32
C THR A 23 -10.34 -2.88 -10.97
N PRO A 24 -10.81 -1.74 -10.42
CA PRO A 24 -11.58 -1.73 -9.19
C PRO A 24 -12.77 -2.69 -9.20
N GLU A 25 -13.47 -2.81 -10.34
CA GLU A 25 -14.60 -3.70 -10.53
C GLU A 25 -14.19 -5.18 -10.48
N ALA A 26 -13.09 -5.53 -11.16
CA ALA A 26 -12.56 -6.89 -11.15
C ALA A 26 -12.07 -7.31 -9.76
N LEU A 27 -11.48 -6.37 -8.99
CA LEU A 27 -11.11 -6.60 -7.60
C LEU A 27 -12.33 -6.83 -6.70
N ALA A 28 -13.37 -6.01 -6.83
CA ALA A 28 -14.62 -6.19 -6.08
C ALA A 28 -15.23 -7.57 -6.36
N GLN A 29 -15.26 -8.00 -7.64
CA GLN A 29 -15.74 -9.31 -8.03
C GLN A 29 -14.90 -10.42 -7.39
N ARG A 30 -13.56 -10.31 -7.46
CA ARG A 30 -12.63 -11.27 -6.85
C ARG A 30 -12.81 -11.35 -5.34
N ALA A 31 -12.88 -10.21 -4.64
CA ALA A 31 -13.13 -10.17 -3.20
C ALA A 31 -14.42 -10.91 -2.84
N LYS A 32 -15.49 -10.66 -3.60
CA LYS A 32 -16.78 -11.37 -3.42
C LYS A 32 -16.66 -12.88 -3.62
N GLU A 33 -15.98 -13.33 -4.66
CA GLU A 33 -15.73 -14.74 -4.96
C GLU A 33 -14.92 -15.45 -3.88
N ARG A 34 -14.04 -14.71 -3.19
CA ARG A 34 -13.25 -15.20 -2.05
C ARG A 34 -13.99 -15.11 -0.71
N GLY A 35 -15.27 -14.75 -0.73
CA GLY A 35 -16.11 -14.69 0.47
C GLY A 35 -15.81 -13.53 1.38
N VAL A 36 -15.21 -12.45 0.86
CA VAL A 36 -15.01 -11.20 1.61
C VAL A 36 -16.39 -10.58 1.88
N GLU A 37 -16.60 -10.12 3.11
CA GLU A 37 -17.84 -9.50 3.58
C GLU A 37 -17.70 -7.99 3.74
N LEU A 38 -16.47 -7.51 4.05
CA LEU A 38 -16.12 -6.10 4.15
C LEU A 38 -14.84 -5.83 3.37
N TRP A 39 -14.88 -4.89 2.44
CA TRP A 39 -13.80 -4.63 1.51
C TRP A 39 -13.43 -3.15 1.45
N ALA A 40 -12.14 -2.85 1.23
CA ALA A 40 -11.64 -1.50 0.93
C ALA A 40 -10.63 -1.56 -0.21
N LEU A 41 -10.75 -0.65 -1.18
CA LEU A 41 -9.71 -0.38 -2.16
C LEU A 41 -8.76 0.68 -1.61
N THR A 42 -7.44 0.40 -1.60
CA THR A 42 -6.44 1.23 -0.94
C THR A 42 -5.28 1.61 -1.84
N ASP A 43 -5.57 2.05 -3.04
CA ASP A 43 -4.56 2.47 -4.02
C ASP A 43 -3.53 3.44 -3.42
N HIS A 44 -2.25 3.31 -3.82
CA HIS A 44 -1.16 4.13 -3.30
C HIS A 44 -1.33 5.62 -3.61
N ASP A 45 -1.38 6.43 -2.55
CA ASP A 45 -1.47 7.90 -2.61
C ASP A 45 -2.58 8.42 -3.55
N GLU A 46 -3.66 7.62 -3.74
CA GLU A 46 -4.69 7.90 -4.74
C GLU A 46 -6.10 7.48 -4.23
N ILE A 47 -7.11 8.23 -4.64
CA ILE A 47 -8.53 7.96 -4.34
C ILE A 47 -9.43 7.96 -5.59
N GLY A 48 -8.85 8.13 -6.78
CA GLY A 48 -9.62 8.19 -8.04
C GLY A 48 -10.36 6.89 -8.40
N GLY A 49 -10.01 5.77 -7.75
CA GLY A 49 -10.70 4.48 -7.90
C GLY A 49 -11.94 4.31 -7.00
N GLN A 50 -12.14 5.18 -6.00
CA GLN A 50 -13.10 4.96 -4.92
C GLN A 50 -14.55 4.85 -5.39
N GLN A 51 -14.99 5.74 -6.25
CA GLN A 51 -16.36 5.72 -6.77
C GLN A 51 -16.65 4.42 -7.52
N ARG A 52 -15.75 4.00 -8.41
CA ARG A 52 -15.88 2.75 -9.19
C ARG A 52 -15.91 1.52 -8.28
N ALA A 53 -15.03 1.48 -7.27
CA ALA A 53 -14.97 0.42 -6.28
C ALA A 53 -16.27 0.33 -5.47
N GLN A 54 -16.78 1.46 -5.00
CA GLN A 54 -18.02 1.54 -4.22
C GLN A 54 -19.24 1.09 -5.04
N GLU A 55 -19.36 1.55 -6.29
CA GLU A 55 -20.46 1.15 -7.19
C GLU A 55 -20.42 -0.36 -7.47
N ALA A 56 -19.23 -0.91 -7.73
CA ALA A 56 -19.05 -2.34 -7.94
C ALA A 56 -19.37 -3.16 -6.69
N ALA A 57 -18.90 -2.75 -5.53
CA ALA A 57 -19.18 -3.40 -4.25
C ALA A 57 -20.69 -3.41 -3.95
N LEU A 58 -21.36 -2.27 -4.16
CA LEU A 58 -22.81 -2.16 -3.98
C LEU A 58 -23.58 -3.12 -4.90
N ALA A 59 -23.19 -3.20 -6.16
CA ALA A 59 -23.82 -4.10 -7.14
C ALA A 59 -23.67 -5.59 -6.76
N LEU A 60 -22.59 -5.94 -6.07
CA LEU A 60 -22.29 -7.29 -5.59
C LEU A 60 -22.83 -7.60 -4.18
N GLY A 61 -23.44 -6.62 -3.52
CA GLY A 61 -23.84 -6.75 -2.10
C GLY A 61 -22.64 -6.98 -1.18
N LEU A 62 -21.52 -6.34 -1.46
CA LEU A 62 -20.29 -6.36 -0.67
C LEU A 62 -20.23 -5.06 0.14
N ALA A 63 -20.05 -5.16 1.47
CA ALA A 63 -19.86 -3.97 2.29
C ALA A 63 -18.52 -3.29 1.92
N TYR A 64 -18.53 -1.96 1.82
CA TYR A 64 -17.39 -1.18 1.34
C TYR A 64 -17.01 -0.06 2.28
N LEU A 65 -15.70 0.12 2.47
CA LEU A 65 -15.10 1.31 3.07
C LEU A 65 -14.22 2.02 2.04
N THR A 66 -14.25 3.33 1.99
CA THR A 66 -13.25 4.10 1.26
C THR A 66 -11.87 3.82 1.82
N GLY A 67 -10.85 3.76 0.95
CA GLY A 67 -9.50 3.42 1.36
C GLY A 67 -8.43 4.13 0.53
N THR A 68 -7.26 4.31 1.10
CA THR A 68 -6.02 4.74 0.41
C THR A 68 -4.82 4.28 1.22
N GLU A 69 -3.71 3.97 0.58
CA GLU A 69 -2.45 3.70 1.25
C GLU A 69 -1.47 4.85 1.02
N ILE A 70 -1.19 5.63 2.08
CA ILE A 70 -0.35 6.83 2.02
C ILE A 70 1.10 6.47 2.28
N SER A 71 1.99 6.87 1.35
CA SER A 71 3.43 6.73 1.52
C SER A 71 3.97 7.79 2.50
N VAL A 72 4.73 7.34 3.50
CA VAL A 72 5.30 8.16 4.59
C VAL A 72 6.79 7.91 4.73
N SER A 73 7.57 8.95 5.02
CA SER A 73 8.98 8.81 5.40
C SER A 73 9.12 8.77 6.92
N PHE A 74 9.67 7.68 7.47
CA PHE A 74 9.94 7.54 8.90
C PHE A 74 11.28 6.84 9.14
N CYS A 75 12.14 7.41 9.98
CA CYS A 75 13.49 6.88 10.28
C CYS A 75 14.27 6.42 9.03
N GLY A 76 14.21 7.20 7.94
CA GLY A 76 14.93 6.90 6.69
C GLY A 76 14.29 5.80 5.82
N GLN A 77 13.20 5.19 6.24
CA GLN A 77 12.47 4.18 5.48
C GLN A 77 11.13 4.70 4.98
N THR A 78 10.60 4.07 3.94
CA THR A 78 9.22 4.26 3.51
C THR A 78 8.31 3.39 4.38
N VAL A 79 7.38 4.02 5.08
CA VAL A 79 6.28 3.40 5.83
C VAL A 79 4.99 3.71 5.12
N HIS A 80 4.03 2.81 5.19
CA HIS A 80 2.70 3.02 4.61
C HIS A 80 1.64 3.13 5.70
N ILE A 81 0.74 4.07 5.50
CA ILE A 81 -0.42 4.30 6.38
C ILE A 81 -1.69 4.11 5.55
N VAL A 82 -2.44 3.08 5.87
CA VAL A 82 -3.75 2.86 5.28
C VAL A 82 -4.77 3.77 5.97
N GLY A 83 -5.49 4.55 5.17
CA GLY A 83 -6.67 5.30 5.60
C GLY A 83 -7.94 4.53 5.24
N LEU A 84 -8.88 4.39 6.18
CA LEU A 84 -10.12 3.65 5.98
C LEU A 84 -11.33 4.48 6.39
N GLY A 85 -12.42 4.41 5.60
CA GLY A 85 -13.73 4.97 5.97
C GLY A 85 -13.78 6.50 5.99
N PHE A 86 -12.93 7.17 5.23
CA PHE A 86 -12.87 8.62 5.12
C PHE A 86 -13.87 9.15 4.07
N ASP A 87 -14.17 10.44 4.14
CA ASP A 87 -14.88 11.18 3.09
C ASP A 87 -13.96 11.36 1.87
N ALA A 88 -14.28 10.67 0.76
CA ALA A 88 -13.49 10.71 -0.47
C ALA A 88 -13.53 12.08 -1.18
N ASP A 89 -14.48 12.95 -0.85
CA ASP A 89 -14.59 14.31 -1.37
C ASP A 89 -13.82 15.35 -0.51
N ASN A 90 -13.13 14.90 0.55
CA ASN A 90 -12.35 15.79 1.40
C ASN A 90 -11.16 16.40 0.65
N ALA A 91 -11.23 17.72 0.44
CA ALA A 91 -10.23 18.45 -0.36
C ALA A 91 -8.82 18.45 0.27
N ALA A 92 -8.72 18.44 1.60
CA ALA A 92 -7.41 18.45 2.28
C ALA A 92 -6.70 17.11 2.10
N LEU A 93 -7.42 15.99 2.21
CA LEU A 93 -6.90 14.66 1.92
C LEU A 93 -6.45 14.58 0.45
N ALA A 94 -7.31 14.97 -0.50
CA ALA A 94 -7.00 14.93 -1.93
C ALA A 94 -5.74 15.76 -2.28
N GLN A 95 -5.59 16.96 -1.69
CA GLN A 95 -4.41 17.81 -1.87
C GLN A 95 -3.15 17.17 -1.24
N GLY A 96 -3.26 16.59 -0.06
CA GLY A 96 -2.17 15.87 0.60
C GLY A 96 -1.67 14.69 -0.23
N LEU A 97 -2.57 13.89 -0.77
CA LEU A 97 -2.23 12.78 -1.67
C LEU A 97 -1.57 13.27 -2.96
N ALA A 98 -2.10 14.34 -3.58
CA ALA A 98 -1.49 14.94 -4.77
C ALA A 98 -0.07 15.46 -4.50
N ALA A 99 0.16 16.09 -3.34
CA ALA A 99 1.49 16.53 -2.94
C ALA A 99 2.45 15.35 -2.72
N THR A 100 1.96 14.23 -2.15
CA THR A 100 2.75 13.00 -1.96
C THR A 100 3.12 12.35 -3.28
N ARG A 101 2.23 12.40 -4.29
CA ARG A 101 2.53 11.93 -5.66
C ARG A 101 3.58 12.78 -6.37
N GLY A 102 3.69 14.05 -6.00
CA GLY A 102 4.67 14.97 -6.57
C GLY A 102 6.10 14.42 -6.47
N GLY A 103 6.87 14.54 -7.58
CA GLY A 103 8.25 14.03 -7.66
C GLY A 103 8.39 12.53 -7.98
N ARG A 104 7.30 11.75 -8.10
CA ARG A 104 7.40 10.33 -8.50
C ARG A 104 7.98 10.16 -9.90
N ARG A 105 7.60 11.04 -10.84
CA ARG A 105 8.11 11.00 -12.22
C ARG A 105 9.60 11.29 -12.27
N GLU A 106 10.05 12.34 -11.60
CA GLU A 106 11.46 12.74 -11.52
C GLU A 106 12.28 11.61 -10.89
N ARG A 107 11.82 11.07 -9.77
CA ARG A 107 12.43 9.91 -9.13
C ARG A 107 12.51 8.70 -10.06
N ALA A 108 11.47 8.41 -10.83
CA ALA A 108 11.46 7.31 -11.78
C ALA A 108 12.49 7.51 -12.91
N MET A 109 12.69 8.73 -13.37
CA MET A 109 13.74 9.06 -14.35
C MET A 109 15.14 8.83 -13.76
N GLU A 110 15.39 9.26 -12.52
CA GLU A 110 16.65 8.99 -11.81
C GLU A 110 16.89 7.48 -11.60
N MET A 111 15.83 6.72 -11.24
CA MET A 111 15.88 5.26 -11.15
C MET A 111 16.29 4.63 -12.47
N ALA A 112 15.69 5.08 -13.59
CA ALA A 112 15.98 4.56 -14.92
C ALA A 112 17.40 4.88 -15.36
N GLU A 113 17.90 6.08 -15.07
CA GLU A 113 19.28 6.46 -15.33
C GLU A 113 20.26 5.56 -14.56
N SER A 114 20.01 5.33 -13.28
CA SER A 114 20.84 4.46 -12.46
C SER A 114 20.80 2.99 -12.92
N LEU A 115 19.63 2.50 -13.33
CA LEU A 115 19.48 1.16 -13.94
C LEU A 115 20.21 1.05 -15.27
N ALA A 116 20.22 2.13 -16.09
CA ALA A 116 20.95 2.17 -17.37
C ALA A 116 22.48 2.09 -17.14
N GLN A 117 23.00 2.72 -16.09
CA GLN A 117 24.40 2.59 -15.68
C GLN A 117 24.74 1.14 -15.24
N ALA A 118 23.77 0.41 -14.70
CA ALA A 118 23.88 -1.02 -14.37
C ALA A 118 23.61 -1.95 -15.56
N GLY A 119 23.46 -1.41 -16.78
CA GLY A 119 23.27 -2.16 -18.02
C GLY A 119 21.80 -2.39 -18.41
N ILE A 120 20.83 -1.91 -17.65
CA ILE A 120 19.40 -2.05 -17.92
C ILE A 120 18.86 -0.76 -18.54
N ARG A 121 18.79 -0.73 -19.86
CA ARG A 121 18.36 0.45 -20.63
C ARG A 121 16.85 0.43 -20.91
N GLY A 122 16.26 1.61 -21.16
CA GLY A 122 14.85 1.74 -21.55
C GLY A 122 13.85 1.41 -20.45
N SER A 123 14.29 1.40 -19.18
CA SER A 123 13.47 0.98 -18.05
C SER A 123 12.38 1.99 -17.68
N PHE A 124 12.54 3.29 -17.99
CA PHE A 124 11.50 4.28 -17.77
C PHE A 124 10.31 4.06 -18.72
N GLU A 125 10.56 4.02 -20.01
CA GLU A 125 9.54 3.76 -21.02
C GLU A 125 8.93 2.37 -20.86
N GLY A 126 9.75 1.40 -20.47
CA GLY A 126 9.32 0.05 -20.15
C GLY A 126 8.35 -0.01 -18.96
N ALA A 127 8.68 0.67 -17.87
CA ALA A 127 7.83 0.76 -16.70
C ALA A 127 6.50 1.48 -16.99
N LEU A 128 6.52 2.54 -17.84
CA LEU A 128 5.32 3.28 -18.23
C LEU A 128 4.26 2.41 -18.93
N LYS A 129 4.61 1.27 -19.53
CA LYS A 129 3.64 0.35 -20.14
C LYS A 129 2.65 -0.27 -19.13
N TYR A 130 3.06 -0.33 -17.88
CA TYR A 130 2.28 -0.94 -16.79
C TYR A 130 1.52 0.08 -15.93
N VAL A 131 1.72 1.38 -16.19
CA VAL A 131 1.18 2.46 -15.38
C VAL A 131 -0.14 2.95 -15.97
N GLY A 132 -1.22 2.87 -15.21
CA GLY A 132 -2.50 3.45 -15.62
C GLY A 132 -2.50 4.98 -15.55
N ASN A 133 -1.89 5.55 -14.50
CA ASN A 133 -1.69 6.98 -14.31
C ASN A 133 -0.18 7.28 -14.19
N PRO A 134 0.44 8.00 -15.16
CA PRO A 134 1.88 8.31 -15.15
C PRO A 134 2.40 9.01 -13.88
N GLU A 135 1.54 9.69 -13.13
CA GLU A 135 1.89 10.32 -11.86
C GLU A 135 2.10 9.29 -10.73
N LEU A 136 1.65 8.05 -10.93
CA LEU A 136 1.73 6.95 -9.97
C LEU A 136 2.81 5.93 -10.31
N ILE A 137 3.75 6.27 -11.20
CA ILE A 137 4.86 5.38 -11.52
C ILE A 137 5.61 4.98 -10.25
N SER A 138 5.77 3.65 -10.04
CA SER A 138 6.32 3.05 -8.83
C SER A 138 7.41 2.03 -9.15
N ARG A 139 8.10 1.55 -8.13
CA ARG A 139 9.09 0.47 -8.24
C ARG A 139 8.49 -0.82 -8.79
N THR A 140 7.22 -1.11 -8.49
CA THR A 140 6.49 -2.29 -8.98
C THR A 140 6.42 -2.29 -10.51
N HIS A 141 6.19 -1.15 -11.15
CA HIS A 141 6.16 -1.04 -12.60
C HIS A 141 7.54 -1.33 -13.24
N PHE A 142 8.62 -0.85 -12.62
CA PHE A 142 9.97 -1.22 -13.03
C PHE A 142 10.23 -2.71 -12.85
N ALA A 143 9.76 -3.29 -11.74
CA ALA A 143 9.93 -4.71 -11.49
C ALA A 143 9.26 -5.55 -12.58
N ARG A 144 8.03 -5.24 -12.97
CA ARG A 144 7.32 -5.92 -14.07
C ARG A 144 8.08 -5.84 -15.39
N TYR A 145 8.61 -4.66 -15.73
CA TYR A 145 9.42 -4.51 -16.94
C TYR A 145 10.70 -5.35 -16.90
N LEU A 146 11.40 -5.40 -15.77
CA LEU A 146 12.62 -6.18 -15.65
C LEU A 146 12.34 -7.70 -15.73
N VAL A 147 11.19 -8.15 -15.29
CA VAL A 147 10.74 -9.56 -15.48
C VAL A 147 10.38 -9.79 -16.95
N GLU A 148 9.60 -8.91 -17.59
CA GLU A 148 9.24 -9.02 -19.02
C GLU A 148 10.48 -9.15 -19.91
N THR A 149 11.54 -8.39 -19.62
CA THR A 149 12.78 -8.41 -20.40
C THR A 149 13.71 -9.57 -20.05
N GLY A 150 13.34 -10.41 -19.11
CA GLY A 150 14.15 -11.56 -18.68
C GLY A 150 15.38 -11.19 -17.83
N ALA A 151 15.45 -9.96 -17.32
CA ALA A 151 16.54 -9.54 -16.42
C ALA A 151 16.49 -10.26 -15.06
N CYS A 152 15.28 -10.66 -14.62
CA CYS A 152 15.00 -11.45 -13.43
C CYS A 152 13.86 -12.42 -13.70
N ALA A 153 13.78 -13.48 -12.87
CA ALA A 153 12.73 -14.49 -12.99
C ALA A 153 11.38 -14.02 -12.45
N ASP A 154 11.39 -13.20 -11.40
CA ASP A 154 10.21 -12.68 -10.73
C ASP A 154 10.46 -11.30 -10.13
N THR A 155 9.39 -10.63 -9.69
CA THR A 155 9.45 -9.29 -9.10
C THR A 155 10.23 -9.28 -7.78
N SER A 156 10.16 -10.32 -6.97
CA SER A 156 10.91 -10.44 -5.72
C SER A 156 12.42 -10.42 -5.97
N GLU A 157 12.88 -11.12 -7.02
CA GLU A 157 14.28 -11.06 -7.44
C GLU A 157 14.68 -9.67 -7.90
N VAL A 158 13.82 -8.97 -8.64
CA VAL A 158 14.07 -7.59 -9.07
C VAL A 158 14.26 -6.67 -7.87
N PHE A 159 13.36 -6.71 -6.89
CA PHE A 159 13.48 -5.90 -5.68
C PHE A 159 14.81 -6.19 -4.96
N ARG A 160 15.12 -7.45 -4.74
CA ARG A 160 16.36 -7.86 -4.05
C ARG A 160 17.63 -7.40 -4.78
N ARG A 161 17.66 -7.43 -6.12
CA ARG A 161 18.85 -7.12 -6.91
C ARG A 161 18.98 -5.65 -7.28
N PHE A 162 17.87 -4.95 -7.49
CA PHE A 162 17.88 -3.65 -8.14
C PHE A 162 17.13 -2.53 -7.42
N LEU A 163 16.07 -2.80 -6.67
CA LEU A 163 15.10 -1.76 -6.28
C LEU A 163 14.99 -1.50 -4.76
N THR A 164 15.77 -2.21 -3.94
CA THR A 164 15.85 -1.94 -2.50
C THR A 164 17.06 -1.05 -2.18
N GLU A 165 17.13 -0.53 -0.96
CA GLU A 165 18.21 0.34 -0.49
C GLU A 165 19.59 -0.25 -0.79
N GLY A 166 20.50 0.61 -1.27
CA GLY A 166 21.86 0.23 -1.68
C GLY A 166 21.95 -0.51 -3.02
N LYS A 167 20.86 -0.61 -3.78
CA LYS A 167 20.84 -1.24 -5.11
C LYS A 167 20.76 -0.20 -6.22
N PRO A 168 21.19 -0.56 -7.47
CA PRO A 168 21.33 0.39 -8.56
C PRO A 168 20.09 1.21 -8.89
N GLY A 169 18.91 0.61 -8.86
CA GLY A 169 17.65 1.30 -9.17
C GLY A 169 16.96 1.91 -7.96
N PHE A 170 17.60 1.95 -6.79
CA PHE A 170 17.02 2.60 -5.62
C PHE A 170 17.36 4.09 -5.61
N VAL A 171 16.32 4.91 -5.62
CA VAL A 171 16.42 6.37 -5.43
C VAL A 171 15.63 6.73 -4.17
N PRO A 172 16.27 7.37 -3.16
CA PRO A 172 15.57 7.86 -1.98
C PRO A 172 14.49 8.86 -2.37
N HIS A 173 13.39 8.86 -1.64
CA HIS A 173 12.33 9.85 -1.82
C HIS A 173 11.82 10.31 -0.46
N ARG A 174 11.43 11.56 -0.36
CA ARG A 174 10.79 12.10 0.84
C ARG A 174 9.28 12.15 0.61
N TRP A 175 8.60 11.24 1.26
CA TRP A 175 7.15 11.15 1.27
C TRP A 175 6.52 12.10 2.28
N ALA A 176 5.22 12.00 2.47
CA ALA A 176 4.51 12.70 3.55
C ALA A 176 5.15 12.46 4.92
N SER A 177 4.93 13.36 5.87
CA SER A 177 5.25 13.06 7.28
C SER A 177 4.18 12.14 7.88
N LEU A 178 4.57 11.32 8.86
CA LEU A 178 3.63 10.47 9.60
C LEU A 178 2.45 11.29 10.17
N ARG A 179 2.77 12.45 10.76
CA ARG A 179 1.76 13.37 11.30
C ARG A 179 0.78 13.86 10.26
N ASP A 180 1.28 14.27 9.08
CA ASP A 180 0.41 14.83 8.05
C ASP A 180 -0.51 13.75 7.46
N ALA A 181 0.01 12.54 7.19
CA ALA A 181 -0.78 11.42 6.69
C ALA A 181 -1.91 11.04 7.67
N VAL A 182 -1.58 10.89 8.97
CA VAL A 182 -2.59 10.58 10.00
C VAL A 182 -3.63 11.70 10.09
N ARG A 183 -3.18 12.98 10.10
CA ARG A 183 -4.07 14.12 10.16
C ARG A 183 -5.02 14.20 8.96
N TRP A 184 -4.54 14.03 7.73
CA TRP A 184 -5.41 14.06 6.54
C TRP A 184 -6.51 13.02 6.59
N ILE A 185 -6.19 11.81 7.08
CA ILE A 185 -7.16 10.72 7.24
C ILE A 185 -8.18 11.08 8.33
N ASP A 186 -7.72 11.57 9.48
CA ASP A 186 -8.58 11.91 10.64
C ASP A 186 -9.48 13.10 10.34
N ASP A 187 -8.95 14.17 9.74
CA ASP A 187 -9.70 15.36 9.30
C ASP A 187 -10.76 15.02 8.22
N ALA A 188 -10.56 13.95 7.47
CA ALA A 188 -11.53 13.39 6.53
C ALA A 188 -12.54 12.43 7.19
N GLY A 189 -12.49 12.24 8.51
CA GLY A 189 -13.37 11.35 9.27
C GLY A 189 -12.99 9.88 9.23
N GLY A 190 -11.84 9.53 8.62
CA GLY A 190 -11.34 8.19 8.46
C GLY A 190 -10.56 7.67 9.67
N MET A 191 -10.06 6.45 9.57
CA MET A 191 -9.20 5.79 10.55
C MET A 191 -7.84 5.45 9.92
N ALA A 192 -6.76 5.97 10.51
CA ALA A 192 -5.41 5.63 10.11
C ALA A 192 -4.97 4.29 10.71
N VAL A 193 -4.30 3.46 9.89
CA VAL A 193 -3.81 2.11 10.20
C VAL A 193 -2.37 1.97 9.70
N ILE A 194 -1.44 1.50 10.54
CA ILE A 194 -0.08 1.13 10.09
C ILE A 194 -0.19 -0.12 9.21
N ALA A 195 0.28 -0.03 7.96
CA ALA A 195 0.28 -1.13 7.01
C ALA A 195 1.46 -2.09 7.23
N HIS A 196 1.27 -3.38 7.01
CA HIS A 196 2.26 -4.47 6.94
C HIS A 196 3.56 -4.23 7.76
N PRO A 197 3.49 -4.01 9.09
CA PRO A 197 4.61 -3.55 9.90
C PRO A 197 5.82 -4.49 9.90
N ALA A 198 5.66 -5.79 9.65
CA ALA A 198 6.79 -6.72 9.56
C ALA A 198 7.71 -6.49 8.35
N ARG A 199 7.29 -5.70 7.36
CA ARG A 199 8.15 -5.34 6.22
C ARG A 199 9.25 -4.33 6.55
N TYR A 200 9.07 -3.56 7.63
CA TYR A 200 10.02 -2.51 7.99
C TYR A 200 11.21 -3.08 8.73
N ARG A 201 12.41 -2.64 8.34
CA ARG A 201 13.67 -3.07 8.94
C ARG A 201 14.06 -2.14 10.09
N PHE A 202 13.14 -1.98 11.03
CA PHE A 202 13.37 -1.15 12.21
C PHE A 202 14.10 -1.91 13.31
N THR A 203 14.96 -1.19 14.02
CA THR A 203 15.37 -1.59 15.36
C THR A 203 14.19 -1.52 16.32
N ALA A 204 14.27 -2.18 17.47
CA ALA A 204 13.22 -2.13 18.47
C ALA A 204 12.87 -0.69 18.91
N ASN A 205 13.86 0.20 18.96
CA ASN A 205 13.65 1.60 19.33
C ASN A 205 12.92 2.39 18.23
N GLU A 206 13.26 2.16 16.96
CA GLU A 206 12.58 2.80 15.82
C GLU A 206 11.14 2.31 15.67
N GLU A 207 10.91 1.02 15.88
CA GLU A 207 9.55 0.45 15.88
C GLU A 207 8.71 1.05 17.03
N HIS A 208 9.27 1.10 18.25
CA HIS A 208 8.63 1.77 19.38
C HIS A 208 8.33 3.24 19.09
N ALA A 209 9.26 3.97 18.47
CA ALA A 209 9.04 5.35 18.06
C ALA A 209 7.91 5.48 17.05
N LEU A 210 7.86 4.60 16.03
CA LEU A 210 6.78 4.59 15.03
C LEU A 210 5.41 4.44 15.70
N PHE A 211 5.21 3.42 16.53
CA PHE A 211 3.92 3.17 17.19
C PHE A 211 3.54 4.29 18.16
N SER A 212 4.51 4.82 18.91
CA SER A 212 4.30 5.90 19.88
C SER A 212 3.91 7.21 19.20
N GLU A 213 4.63 7.62 18.14
CA GLU A 213 4.32 8.83 17.38
C GLU A 213 3.02 8.68 16.60
N PHE A 214 2.79 7.52 15.97
CA PHE A 214 1.55 7.23 15.29
C PHE A 214 0.34 7.38 16.20
N LYS A 215 0.40 6.80 17.40
CA LYS A 215 -0.63 6.94 18.43
C LYS A 215 -0.82 8.39 18.89
N ALA A 216 0.28 9.10 19.13
CA ALA A 216 0.27 10.51 19.55
C ALA A 216 -0.36 11.43 18.50
N HIS A 217 -0.28 11.08 17.21
CA HIS A 217 -0.89 11.81 16.11
C HIS A 217 -2.37 11.43 15.85
N GLY A 218 -2.93 10.46 16.59
CA GLY A 218 -4.33 10.03 16.43
C GLY A 218 -4.50 8.73 15.63
N GLY A 219 -3.41 8.03 15.32
CA GLY A 219 -3.47 6.73 14.68
C GLY A 219 -4.20 5.69 15.53
N ARG A 220 -5.02 4.82 14.91
CA ARG A 220 -5.97 3.97 15.63
C ARG A 220 -5.90 2.49 15.30
N GLY A 221 -5.17 2.07 14.26
CA GLY A 221 -5.10 0.67 13.86
C GLY A 221 -3.70 0.23 13.43
N VAL A 222 -3.52 -1.08 13.36
CA VAL A 222 -2.32 -1.73 12.78
C VAL A 222 -2.74 -3.01 12.07
N GLU A 223 -2.14 -3.30 10.93
CA GLU A 223 -2.33 -4.57 10.26
C GLU A 223 -1.67 -5.70 11.04
N VAL A 224 -2.49 -6.67 11.40
CA VAL A 224 -2.07 -7.90 12.08
C VAL A 224 -1.91 -9.03 11.06
N VAL A 225 -2.87 -9.16 10.16
CA VAL A 225 -2.85 -10.17 9.08
C VAL A 225 -2.74 -9.46 7.74
N THR A 226 -1.66 -9.74 7.02
CA THR A 226 -1.47 -9.28 5.64
C THR A 226 -0.89 -10.41 4.78
N GLY A 227 -0.91 -10.23 3.47
CA GLY A 227 -0.31 -11.19 2.54
C GLY A 227 1.18 -11.44 2.74
N SER A 228 1.88 -10.55 3.44
CA SER A 228 3.32 -10.66 3.71
C SER A 228 3.67 -11.14 5.12
N HIS A 229 2.71 -11.23 6.04
CA HIS A 229 2.96 -11.68 7.40
C HIS A 229 2.93 -13.20 7.52
N SER A 230 3.93 -13.75 8.17
CA SER A 230 3.88 -15.12 8.68
C SER A 230 2.92 -15.22 9.87
N ALA A 231 2.52 -16.44 10.24
CA ALA A 231 1.69 -16.68 11.43
C ALA A 231 2.34 -16.16 12.74
N ALA A 232 3.67 -16.21 12.83
CA ALA A 232 4.40 -15.71 13.99
C ALA A 232 4.35 -14.17 14.05
N GLU A 233 4.49 -13.50 12.91
CA GLU A 233 4.37 -12.04 12.82
C GLU A 233 2.95 -11.57 13.09
N ALA A 234 1.93 -12.30 12.62
CA ALA A 234 0.55 -12.00 12.94
C ALA A 234 0.28 -12.07 14.45
N LEU A 235 0.78 -13.08 15.16
CA LEU A 235 0.69 -13.16 16.61
C LEU A 235 1.42 -11.98 17.29
N ARG A 236 2.64 -11.68 16.86
CA ARG A 236 3.41 -10.54 17.41
C ARG A 236 2.65 -9.22 17.26
N TYR A 237 2.12 -8.92 16.05
CA TYR A 237 1.42 -7.66 15.84
C TYR A 237 0.01 -7.62 16.47
N ALA A 238 -0.59 -8.78 16.78
CA ALA A 238 -1.76 -8.84 17.66
C ALA A 238 -1.43 -8.41 19.09
N GLU A 239 -0.27 -8.81 19.62
CA GLU A 239 0.24 -8.37 20.94
C GLU A 239 0.57 -6.87 20.92
N VAL A 240 1.26 -6.37 19.89
CA VAL A 240 1.54 -4.94 19.68
C VAL A 240 0.25 -4.13 19.60
N ALA A 241 -0.76 -4.61 18.88
CA ALA A 241 -2.07 -3.94 18.83
C ALA A 241 -2.68 -3.77 20.22
N GLN A 242 -2.61 -4.81 21.06
CA GLN A 242 -3.08 -4.76 22.44
C GLN A 242 -2.26 -3.79 23.31
N GLU A 243 -0.92 -3.85 23.21
CA GLU A 243 0.00 -3.00 23.97
C GLU A 243 -0.25 -1.52 23.73
N TYR A 244 -0.40 -1.11 22.44
CA TYR A 244 -0.65 0.27 22.07
C TYR A 244 -2.14 0.65 22.07
N GLY A 245 -3.06 -0.28 22.35
CA GLY A 245 -4.50 -0.04 22.31
C GLY A 245 -4.95 0.37 20.91
N LEU A 246 -4.46 -0.32 19.88
CA LEU A 246 -4.83 -0.16 18.48
C LEU A 246 -5.83 -1.23 18.05
N ALA A 247 -6.69 -0.88 17.09
CA ALA A 247 -7.53 -1.87 16.43
C ALA A 247 -6.68 -2.78 15.55
N ALA A 248 -6.95 -4.09 15.58
CA ALA A 248 -6.34 -5.05 14.67
C ALA A 248 -7.03 -4.97 13.30
N SER A 249 -6.26 -4.72 12.23
CA SER A 249 -6.71 -4.73 10.85
C SER A 249 -6.19 -5.94 10.11
N ARG A 250 -6.82 -6.24 8.97
CA ARG A 250 -6.35 -7.26 8.02
C ARG A 250 -6.54 -6.79 6.58
N GLY A 251 -5.64 -7.20 5.70
CA GLY A 251 -5.72 -6.98 4.27
C GLY A 251 -4.87 -7.97 3.50
N SER A 252 -5.17 -8.20 2.24
CA SER A 252 -4.39 -9.10 1.39
C SER A 252 -3.10 -8.44 0.91
N ASP A 253 -3.11 -7.12 0.77
CA ASP A 253 -2.09 -6.35 0.03
C ASP A 253 -1.92 -6.89 -1.40
N PHE A 254 -3.07 -7.27 -1.98
CA PHE A 254 -3.15 -7.88 -3.30
C PHE A 254 -2.84 -6.85 -4.39
N HIS A 255 -1.92 -7.19 -5.29
CA HIS A 255 -1.55 -6.39 -6.46
C HIS A 255 -1.87 -7.10 -7.78
N SER A 256 -1.67 -8.41 -7.84
CA SER A 256 -1.98 -9.20 -9.03
C SER A 256 -2.13 -10.69 -8.72
N PRO A 257 -2.83 -11.46 -9.58
CA PRO A 257 -2.92 -12.91 -9.42
C PRO A 257 -1.56 -13.63 -9.48
N ASP A 258 -0.58 -13.03 -10.16
CA ASP A 258 0.72 -13.67 -10.43
C ASP A 258 1.80 -13.26 -9.40
N GLU A 259 1.61 -12.15 -8.67
CA GLU A 259 2.61 -11.55 -7.79
C GLU A 259 2.26 -11.66 -6.30
N SER A 260 0.97 -11.79 -5.99
CA SER A 260 0.49 -11.79 -4.61
C SER A 260 0.54 -13.19 -4.00
N HIS A 261 0.98 -13.28 -2.74
CA HIS A 261 1.11 -14.55 -2.02
C HIS A 261 -0.20 -15.00 -1.36
N THR A 262 -1.17 -14.10 -1.24
CA THR A 262 -2.52 -14.34 -0.71
C THR A 262 -3.57 -13.81 -1.68
N ASP A 263 -4.63 -14.57 -1.78
CA ASP A 263 -5.82 -14.21 -2.56
C ASP A 263 -6.86 -13.54 -1.68
#